data_4ff4b79c1199ea9aaf434555714ab829
#
_entry.id   4ff4b79c1199ea9aaf434555714ab829
#
_cell.length_a   1.000
_cell.length_b   1.000
_cell.length_c   1.000
_cell.angle_alpha   90.00
_cell.angle_beta   90.00
_cell.angle_gamma   90.00
#
_symmetry.space_group_name_H-M   'P 1'
#
loop_
_entity.id
_entity.type
_entity.pdbx_description
1 polymer ?
#
loop_
_entity_poly.entity_id
_entity_poly.type
_entity_poly.pdbx_seq_one_letter_code
_entity_poly.pdbx_strand_id
1 'polypeptide(L)'
;MLSGVLIFNQKGENLIFRAFRNDCRPRLADVFRIQVISNAQVRSPILTLGSTTFSHVKHENIYLVAITKSNANAALVFEFLYRLIQLGKGYFGKFDEEAVKNNFVLVYELLDGN
;
A
#
# COMPACT_ATOMS: atom_id res chain seq x y z
N MET A 1 -13.15 -4.63 5.25
CA MET A 1 -11.99 -4.51 6.13
C MET A 1 -10.97 -3.49 5.63
N LEU A 2 -10.52 -3.58 4.37
CA LEU A 2 -9.63 -2.58 3.81
C LEU A 2 -10.38 -1.33 3.39
N SER A 3 -9.86 -0.16 3.77
CA SER A 3 -10.38 1.12 3.27
C SER A 3 -9.73 1.48 1.95
N GLY A 4 -8.48 1.09 1.75
CA GLY A 4 -7.79 1.33 0.50
C GLY A 4 -6.40 0.73 0.48
N VAL A 5 -5.77 0.80 -0.70
CA VAL A 5 -4.41 0.35 -0.92
C VAL A 5 -3.66 1.41 -1.71
N LEU A 6 -2.44 1.69 -1.28
CA LEU A 6 -1.55 2.65 -1.94
C LEU A 6 -0.26 1.93 -2.32
N ILE A 7 0.34 2.36 -3.44
CA ILE A 7 1.69 1.93 -3.79
C ILE A 7 2.51 3.19 -4.10
N PHE A 8 3.67 3.30 -3.46
CA PHE A 8 4.60 4.42 -3.64
C PHE A 8 5.94 3.90 -4.16
N ASN A 9 6.67 4.75 -4.89
CA ASN A 9 8.06 4.46 -5.16
C ASN A 9 8.94 4.94 -3.99
N GLN A 10 10.25 4.72 -4.07
CA GLN A 10 11.17 5.11 -3.00
C GLN A 10 11.20 6.61 -2.72
N LYS A 11 10.90 7.42 -3.72
CA LYS A 11 10.90 8.88 -3.58
C LYS A 11 9.63 9.41 -2.94
N GLY A 12 8.64 8.55 -2.76
CA GLY A 12 7.37 8.96 -2.16
C GLY A 12 6.31 9.36 -3.17
N GLU A 13 6.54 9.13 -4.46
CA GLU A 13 5.52 9.36 -5.47
C GLU A 13 4.46 8.27 -5.37
N ASN A 14 3.19 8.67 -5.36
CA ASN A 14 2.08 7.71 -5.26
C ASN A 14 1.79 7.15 -6.65
N LEU A 15 2.09 5.87 -6.85
CA LEU A 15 1.90 5.20 -8.13
C LEU A 15 0.48 4.65 -8.27
N ILE A 16 -0.07 4.12 -7.19
CA ILE A 16 -1.39 3.50 -7.17
C ILE A 16 -2.16 4.05 -5.97
N PHE A 17 -3.41 4.44 -6.22
CA PHE A 17 -4.35 4.83 -5.18
C PHE A 17 -5.67 4.11 -5.45
N ARG A 18 -6.00 3.13 -4.62
CA ARG A 18 -7.25 2.38 -4.75
C ARG A 18 -8.06 2.52 -3.49
N ALA A 19 -9.14 3.29 -3.55
CA ALA A 19 -10.05 3.47 -2.43
C ALA A 19 -11.20 2.46 -2.54
N PHE A 20 -11.39 1.64 -1.51
CA PHE A 20 -12.49 0.69 -1.44
C PHE A 20 -13.66 1.26 -0.65
N ARG A 21 -13.40 2.27 0.20
CA ARG A 21 -14.40 2.88 1.07
C ARG A 21 -14.30 4.39 0.99
N ASN A 22 -15.38 5.07 1.37
CA ASN A 22 -15.46 6.54 1.31
C ASN A 22 -14.50 7.23 2.26
N ASP A 23 -14.04 6.55 3.30
CA ASP A 23 -13.11 7.12 4.28
C ASP A 23 -11.66 7.11 3.79
N CYS A 24 -11.38 6.49 2.65
CA CYS A 24 -10.06 6.50 2.05
C CYS A 24 -9.96 7.64 1.05
N ARG A 25 -9.41 8.77 1.49
CA ARG A 25 -9.33 9.98 0.67
C ARG A 25 -7.91 10.19 0.17
N PRO A 26 -7.75 10.89 -0.98
CA PRO A 26 -6.41 11.10 -1.58
C PRO A 26 -5.38 11.73 -0.65
N ARG A 27 -5.81 12.58 0.29
CA ARG A 27 -4.85 13.21 1.21
C ARG A 27 -4.17 12.21 2.14
N LEU A 28 -4.72 11.00 2.29
CA LEU A 28 -4.06 9.97 3.09
C LEU A 28 -2.72 9.54 2.47
N ALA A 29 -2.59 9.65 1.15
CA ALA A 29 -1.31 9.41 0.48
C ALA A 29 -0.26 10.41 0.95
N ASP A 30 -0.62 11.69 1.07
CA ASP A 30 0.30 12.72 1.56
C ASP A 30 0.66 12.47 3.01
N VAL A 31 -0.29 12.06 3.84
CA VAL A 31 -0.05 11.75 5.25
C VAL A 31 0.99 10.64 5.36
N PHE A 32 0.82 9.55 4.62
CA PHE A 32 1.76 8.43 4.67
C PHE A 32 3.14 8.87 4.18
N ARG A 33 3.22 9.62 3.09
CA ARG A 33 4.48 10.08 2.55
C ARG A 33 5.25 10.92 3.57
N ILE A 34 4.57 11.85 4.23
CA ILE A 34 5.20 12.73 5.19
C ILE A 34 5.58 11.99 6.46
N GLN A 35 4.68 11.16 6.99
CA GLN A 35 4.86 10.52 8.29
C GLN A 35 5.81 9.32 8.24
N VAL A 36 5.90 8.64 7.11
CA VAL A 36 6.68 7.41 7.01
C VAL A 36 7.83 7.52 6.02
N ILE A 37 7.54 7.80 4.76
CA ILE A 37 8.58 7.76 3.72
C ILE A 37 9.63 8.85 3.93
N SER A 38 9.19 10.07 4.24
CA SER A 38 10.10 11.20 4.46
C SER A 38 10.69 11.25 5.86
N ASN A 39 10.25 10.36 6.77
CA ASN A 39 10.70 10.36 8.15
C ASN A 39 11.63 9.16 8.39
N ALA A 40 12.94 9.42 8.34
CA ALA A 40 13.96 8.38 8.52
C ALA A 40 13.95 7.73 9.91
N GLN A 41 13.27 8.35 10.88
CA GLN A 41 13.19 7.83 12.24
C GLN A 41 12.14 6.74 12.40
N VAL A 42 11.18 6.66 11.49
CA VAL A 42 10.09 5.68 11.58
C VAL A 42 10.61 4.29 11.20
N ARG A 43 10.43 3.33 12.10
CA ARG A 43 10.84 1.94 11.89
C ARG A 43 9.67 0.96 11.89
N SER A 44 8.52 1.38 12.42
CA SER A 44 7.38 0.49 12.56
C SER A 44 6.64 0.29 11.23
N PRO A 45 6.25 -0.94 10.89
CA PRO A 45 5.43 -1.17 9.69
C PRO A 45 3.97 -0.77 9.89
N ILE A 46 3.59 -0.39 11.10
CA ILE A 46 2.22 0.01 11.42
C ILE A 46 2.23 1.42 12.01
N LEU A 47 1.41 2.29 11.45
CA LEU A 47 1.21 3.65 11.96
C LEU A 47 -0.28 3.89 12.14
N THR A 48 -0.70 4.22 13.35
CA THR A 48 -2.11 4.53 13.65
C THR A 48 -2.24 6.02 13.95
N LEU A 49 -3.11 6.68 13.22
CA LEU A 49 -3.43 8.10 13.40
C LEU A 49 -4.94 8.23 13.57
N GLY A 50 -5.39 8.49 14.79
CA GLY A 50 -6.81 8.53 15.09
C GLY A 50 -7.44 7.15 14.89
N SER A 51 -8.44 7.08 14.03
CA SER A 51 -9.14 5.83 13.71
C SER A 51 -8.60 5.14 12.46
N THR A 52 -7.51 5.65 11.89
CA THR A 52 -6.94 5.13 10.64
C THR A 52 -5.60 4.47 10.90
N THR A 53 -5.41 3.27 10.37
CA THR A 53 -4.14 2.55 10.47
C THR A 53 -3.55 2.35 9.09
N PHE A 54 -2.25 2.67 8.97
CA PHE A 54 -1.45 2.42 7.78
C PHE A 54 -0.53 1.25 8.09
N SER A 55 -0.68 0.16 7.35
CA SER A 55 0.21 -1.00 7.46
C SER A 55 0.99 -1.10 6.16
N HIS A 56 2.31 -1.16 6.22
CA HIS A 56 3.09 -1.14 4.98
C HIS A 56 4.21 -2.15 4.96
N VAL A 57 4.59 -2.52 3.74
CA VAL A 57 5.73 -3.40 3.47
C VAL A 57 6.56 -2.71 2.39
N LYS A 58 7.86 -2.67 2.58
CA LYS A 58 8.79 -2.23 1.53
C LYS A 58 9.23 -3.46 0.76
N HIS A 59 8.97 -3.49 -0.54
CA HIS A 59 9.37 -4.59 -1.42
C HIS A 59 10.09 -4.00 -2.62
N GLU A 60 11.33 -4.44 -2.84
CA GLU A 60 12.17 -3.87 -3.90
C GLU A 60 12.25 -2.34 -3.75
N ASN A 61 11.86 -1.60 -4.76
CA ASN A 61 11.89 -0.13 -4.74
C ASN A 61 10.49 0.48 -4.59
N ILE A 62 9.55 -0.25 -3.99
CA ILE A 62 8.20 0.25 -3.77
C ILE A 62 7.75 0.01 -2.32
N TYR A 63 6.77 0.82 -1.90
CA TYR A 63 6.06 0.64 -0.63
C TYR A 63 4.62 0.25 -0.94
N LEU A 64 4.17 -0.86 -0.36
CA LEU A 64 2.77 -1.29 -0.45
C LEU A 64 2.10 -0.97 0.87
N VAL A 65 1.02 -0.21 0.82
CA VAL A 65 0.36 0.32 2.00
C VAL A 65 -1.10 -0.10 2.01
N ALA A 66 -1.54 -0.70 3.10
CA ALA A 66 -2.95 -0.99 3.33
C ALA A 66 -3.49 0.00 4.35
N ILE A 67 -4.62 0.61 4.02
CA ILE A 67 -5.31 1.54 4.91
C ILE A 67 -6.53 0.82 5.49
N THR A 68 -6.63 0.79 6.82
CA THR A 68 -7.73 0.15 7.52
C THR A 68 -8.19 1.02 8.67
N LYS A 69 -9.28 0.63 9.31
CA LYS A 69 -9.64 1.19 10.59
C LYS A 69 -8.73 0.61 11.67
N SER A 70 -8.58 1.34 12.78
CA SER A 70 -7.60 0.98 13.81
C SER A 70 -7.85 -0.36 14.49
N ASN A 71 -9.06 -0.91 14.38
CA ASN A 71 -9.41 -2.18 14.98
C ASN A 71 -9.25 -3.39 14.06
N ALA A 72 -8.66 -3.20 12.87
CA ALA A 72 -8.46 -4.30 11.93
C ALA A 72 -7.39 -5.27 12.44
N ASN A 73 -7.50 -6.54 12.04
CA ASN A 73 -6.54 -7.56 12.42
C ASN A 73 -5.25 -7.40 11.58
N ALA A 74 -4.16 -7.02 12.25
CA ALA A 74 -2.90 -6.76 11.59
C ALA A 74 -2.35 -7.97 10.82
N ALA A 75 -2.50 -9.17 11.37
CA ALA A 75 -1.99 -10.37 10.71
C ALA A 75 -2.67 -10.59 9.35
N LEU A 76 -3.97 -10.40 9.28
CA LEU A 76 -4.72 -10.55 8.04
C LEU A 76 -4.35 -9.46 7.02
N VAL A 77 -4.09 -8.25 7.49
CA VAL A 77 -3.69 -7.15 6.62
C VAL A 77 -2.34 -7.43 5.97
N PHE A 78 -1.35 -7.88 6.76
CA PHE A 78 -0.04 -8.20 6.21
C PHE A 78 -0.08 -9.43 5.31
N GLU A 79 -0.93 -10.41 5.63
CA GLU A 79 -1.14 -11.55 4.75
C GLU A 79 -1.64 -11.09 3.38
N PHE A 80 -2.56 -10.13 3.35
CA PHE A 80 -3.04 -9.55 2.11
C PHE A 80 -1.90 -8.88 1.32
N LEU A 81 -1.08 -8.08 2.00
CA LEU A 81 0.04 -7.40 1.34
C LEU A 81 1.04 -8.38 0.74
N TYR A 82 1.39 -9.42 1.47
CA TYR A 82 2.32 -10.43 0.97
C TYR A 82 1.72 -11.23 -0.18
N ARG A 83 0.41 -11.52 -0.12
CA ARG A 83 -0.27 -12.19 -1.23
C ARG A 83 -0.27 -11.32 -2.48
N LEU A 84 -0.46 -10.02 -2.33
CA LEU A 84 -0.41 -9.09 -3.45
C LEU A 84 0.96 -9.10 -4.11
N ILE A 85 2.03 -9.12 -3.31
CA ILE A 85 3.40 -9.22 -3.83
C ILE A 85 3.57 -10.50 -4.64
N GLN A 86 3.10 -11.63 -4.11
CA GLN A 86 3.23 -12.91 -4.81
C GLN A 86 2.45 -12.94 -6.12
N LEU A 87 1.25 -12.37 -6.13
CA LEU A 87 0.46 -12.26 -7.34
C LEU A 87 1.16 -11.39 -8.38
N GLY A 88 1.70 -10.25 -7.95
CA GLY A 88 2.43 -9.36 -8.85
C GLY A 88 3.64 -10.04 -9.46
N LYS A 89 4.41 -10.75 -8.64
CA LYS A 89 5.57 -11.50 -9.14
C LYS A 89 5.16 -12.58 -10.14
N GLY A 90 4.03 -13.24 -9.90
CA GLY A 90 3.53 -14.25 -10.82
C GLY A 90 3.10 -13.68 -12.16
N TYR A 91 2.48 -12.49 -12.17
CA TYR A 91 2.01 -11.87 -13.41
C TYR A 91 3.11 -11.15 -14.18
N PHE A 92 4.05 -10.50 -13.49
CA PHE A 92 5.01 -9.60 -14.13
C PHE A 92 6.45 -10.10 -14.08
N GLY A 93 6.70 -11.24 -13.44
CA GLY A 93 8.04 -11.77 -13.21
C GLY A 93 8.75 -11.11 -12.04
N LYS A 94 8.50 -9.83 -11.81
CA LYS A 94 8.97 -9.06 -10.66
C LYS A 94 7.88 -8.06 -10.29
N PHE A 95 7.87 -7.59 -9.04
CA PHE A 95 6.89 -6.60 -8.61
C PHE A 95 7.65 -5.42 -8.02
N ASP A 96 8.00 -4.47 -8.86
CA ASP A 96 8.77 -3.28 -8.53
C ASP A 96 8.16 -2.04 -9.19
N GLU A 97 8.82 -0.91 -9.08
CA GLU A 97 8.32 0.35 -9.67
C GLU A 97 8.08 0.24 -11.17
N GLU A 98 9.01 -0.39 -11.90
CA GLU A 98 8.89 -0.54 -13.35
C GLU A 98 7.67 -1.39 -13.71
N ALA A 99 7.48 -2.52 -13.01
CA ALA A 99 6.35 -3.40 -13.26
C ALA A 99 5.03 -2.69 -13.01
N VAL A 100 4.95 -1.90 -11.92
CA VAL A 100 3.74 -1.14 -11.60
C VAL A 100 3.47 -0.07 -12.65
N LYS A 101 4.49 0.71 -13.03
CA LYS A 101 4.32 1.78 -14.01
C LYS A 101 3.91 1.27 -15.39
N ASN A 102 4.42 0.12 -15.78
CA ASN A 102 4.12 -0.46 -17.08
C ASN A 102 2.80 -1.22 -17.12
N ASN A 103 2.16 -1.43 -15.98
CA ASN A 103 0.98 -2.30 -15.88
C ASN A 103 -0.09 -1.74 -14.94
N PHE A 104 -0.32 -0.42 -14.94
CA PHE A 104 -1.29 0.19 -14.02
C PHE A 104 -2.65 -0.47 -14.04
N VAL A 105 -3.19 -0.73 -15.24
CA VAL A 105 -4.54 -1.31 -15.36
C VAL A 105 -4.57 -2.70 -14.72
N LEU A 106 -3.57 -3.53 -15.00
CA LEU A 106 -3.50 -4.88 -14.45
C LEU A 106 -3.33 -4.86 -12.94
N VAL A 107 -2.54 -3.91 -12.41
CA VAL A 107 -2.38 -3.79 -10.95
C VAL A 107 -3.70 -3.44 -10.29
N TYR A 108 -4.46 -2.49 -10.85
CA TYR A 108 -5.79 -2.17 -10.34
C TYR A 108 -6.73 -3.37 -10.40
N GLU A 109 -6.66 -4.17 -11.45
CA GLU A 109 -7.47 -5.38 -11.57
C GLU A 109 -7.10 -6.42 -10.51
N LEU A 110 -5.81 -6.57 -10.21
CA LEU A 110 -5.36 -7.47 -9.15
C LEU A 110 -5.93 -7.04 -7.79
N LEU A 111 -5.95 -5.75 -7.53
CA LEU A 111 -6.51 -5.22 -6.30
C LEU A 111 -8.02 -5.46 -6.21
N ASP A 112 -8.73 -5.31 -7.31
CA ASP A 112 -10.18 -5.50 -7.35
C ASP A 112 -10.58 -6.97 -7.28
N GLY A 113 -9.74 -7.87 -7.72
CA GLY A 113 -9.99 -9.32 -7.70
C GLY A 113 -9.78 -9.98 -6.36
N ASN A 114 -9.35 -9.23 -5.38
CA ASN A 114 -9.12 -9.74 -4.01
C ASN A 114 -10.15 -9.21 -3.02
#